data_c70123bcffd8f86600a1bac0f4ce6bcf
#
_entry.id   c70123bcffd8f86600a1bac0f4ce6bcf
#
_cell.length_a   1.000
_cell.length_b   1.000
_cell.length_c   1.000
_cell.angle_alpha   90.00
_cell.angle_beta   90.00
_cell.angle_gamma   90.00
#
_symmetry.space_group_name_H-M   'P 1'
#
loop_
_entity.id
_entity.type
_entity.pdbx_description
1 polymer ?
#
loop_
_entity_poly.entity_id
_entity_poly.type
_entity_poly.pdbx_seq_one_letter_code
_entity_poly.pdbx_strand_id
1 'polypeptide(L)'
;MSEWIEQDCRDENHLYIHLKDPRLLDLSIFERLSNDDFCLPCMLTNEKTASMVYATEGYIPLDDFLSQYVFEKEEGYVFLHQLFEQAIASNRNKPVLFDPDYVFVTPYGDKFAFVVIPIQVSNWMFQKDMSEKWVEYIAKTMQTTTAFEIPGFLLKFLKSAEFSLPNLVLGLDNIRTIYYPKKFSLFRNKRMQTFKVKEPIQAFHKDKSVESIQEEKTQHLQVHVAFKASLIWNKEEYALCNEINIVGRAMVCDVRFQDASVSLK
;
A
#
# COMPACT_ATOMS: atom_id res chain seq x y z
N MET A 1 5.99 -3.48 11.78
CA MET A 1 6.32 -2.36 12.70
C MET A 1 7.74 -1.91 12.43
N SER A 2 7.98 -0.62 12.30
CA SER A 2 9.32 -0.06 12.06
C SER A 2 10.25 -0.38 13.24
N GLU A 3 11.54 -0.62 12.98
CA GLU A 3 12.51 -0.92 14.04
C GLU A 3 12.71 0.23 15.04
N TRP A 4 12.32 1.46 14.67
CA TRP A 4 12.44 2.67 15.52
C TRP A 4 11.20 2.99 16.33
N ILE A 5 10.05 2.39 16.02
CA ILE A 5 8.79 2.62 16.71
C ILE A 5 8.58 1.55 17.76
N GLU A 6 8.39 1.96 19.02
CA GLU A 6 8.05 1.08 20.13
C GLU A 6 6.55 0.77 20.13
N GLN A 7 5.76 1.81 20.02
CA GLN A 7 4.31 1.74 20.05
C GLN A 7 3.70 2.78 19.12
N ASP A 8 2.66 2.38 18.40
CA ASP A 8 1.77 3.27 17.69
C ASP A 8 0.32 2.96 18.06
N CYS A 9 -0.49 3.99 18.14
CA CYS A 9 -1.94 3.87 18.27
C CYS A 9 -2.62 4.95 17.44
N ARG A 10 -3.86 4.71 17.06
CA ARG A 10 -4.62 5.61 16.19
C ARG A 10 -6.03 5.79 16.74
N ASP A 11 -6.50 7.03 16.74
CA ASP A 11 -7.91 7.38 16.86
C ASP A 11 -8.44 7.91 15.51
N GLU A 12 -9.65 8.47 15.51
CA GLU A 12 -10.30 8.97 14.28
C GLU A 12 -9.51 10.07 13.56
N ASN A 13 -8.78 10.91 14.31
CA ASN A 13 -8.15 12.12 13.78
C ASN A 13 -6.65 12.18 14.04
N HIS A 14 -6.09 11.23 14.77
CA HIS A 14 -4.70 11.28 15.18
C HIS A 14 -4.01 9.92 15.09
N LEU A 15 -2.73 9.98 14.75
CA LEU A 15 -1.79 8.87 14.87
C LEU A 15 -0.75 9.23 15.94
N TYR A 16 -0.62 8.41 16.96
CA TYR A 16 0.34 8.56 18.06
C TYR A 16 1.51 7.62 17.81
N ILE A 17 2.73 8.16 17.90
CA ILE A 17 3.96 7.36 17.71
C ILE A 17 4.91 7.61 18.88
N HIS A 18 5.46 6.53 19.43
CA HIS A 18 6.53 6.55 20.44
C HIS A 18 7.78 5.90 19.86
N LEU A 19 8.92 6.61 19.95
CA LEU A 19 10.20 6.05 19.54
C LEU A 19 10.76 5.10 20.60
N LYS A 20 11.40 4.01 20.17
CA LYS A 20 12.11 3.09 21.08
C LYS A 20 13.27 3.73 21.80
N ASP A 21 13.98 4.63 21.13
CA ASP A 21 15.10 5.36 21.70
C ASP A 21 14.89 6.87 21.50
N PRO A 22 14.54 7.62 22.56
CA PRO A 22 14.34 9.06 22.48
C PRO A 22 15.57 9.84 22.01
N ARG A 23 16.77 9.27 22.17
CA ARG A 23 18.03 9.93 21.75
C ARG A 23 18.16 10.05 20.22
N LEU A 24 17.36 9.29 19.47
CA LEU A 24 17.32 9.37 18.02
C LEU A 24 16.58 10.62 17.51
N LEU A 25 15.77 11.27 18.35
CA LEU A 25 14.97 12.44 18.00
C LEU A 25 15.85 13.58 17.48
N ASP A 26 15.52 14.09 16.30
CA ASP A 26 16.17 15.24 15.67
C ASP A 26 15.16 16.39 15.54
N LEU A 27 15.27 17.36 16.43
CA LEU A 27 14.38 18.53 16.48
C LEU A 27 14.49 19.40 15.21
N SER A 28 15.64 19.39 14.53
CA SER A 28 15.83 20.16 13.30
C SER A 28 14.98 19.62 12.14
N ILE A 29 14.70 18.33 12.14
CA ILE A 29 13.77 17.70 11.17
C ILE A 29 12.34 18.09 11.55
N PHE A 30 12.01 18.04 12.83
CA PHE A 30 10.69 18.40 13.34
C PHE A 30 10.26 19.82 12.92
N GLU A 31 11.15 20.80 13.03
CA GLU A 31 10.88 22.17 12.57
C GLU A 31 10.58 22.30 11.07
N ARG A 32 11.11 21.39 10.27
CA ARG A 32 10.87 21.37 8.81
C ARG A 32 9.52 20.74 8.42
N LEU A 33 8.92 19.92 9.28
CA LEU A 33 7.66 19.24 8.98
C LEU A 33 6.50 20.24 8.90
N SER A 34 6.53 21.30 9.69
CA SER A 34 5.47 22.30 9.72
C SER A 34 5.26 23.07 8.40
N ASN A 35 6.22 23.02 7.49
CA ASN A 35 6.21 23.74 6.21
C ASN A 35 6.11 22.82 4.99
N ASP A 36 5.76 21.55 5.17
CA ASP A 36 5.68 20.58 4.09
C ASP A 36 4.25 20.07 3.90
N ASP A 37 3.63 20.49 2.80
CA ASP A 37 2.24 20.13 2.45
C ASP A 37 2.02 18.62 2.19
N PHE A 38 3.10 17.87 2.01
CA PHE A 38 3.04 16.41 1.78
C PHE A 38 3.27 15.58 3.03
N CYS A 39 3.59 16.21 4.15
CA CYS A 39 3.77 15.53 5.42
C CYS A 39 2.56 15.78 6.32
N LEU A 40 2.16 14.77 7.08
CA LEU A 40 1.16 14.97 8.11
C LEU A 40 1.68 15.97 9.15
N PRO A 41 0.87 16.95 9.57
CA PRO A 41 1.23 17.84 10.66
C PRO A 41 1.55 17.02 11.92
N CYS A 42 2.70 17.31 12.51
CA CYS A 42 3.23 16.55 13.64
C CYS A 42 3.47 17.47 14.84
N MET A 43 3.08 17.05 16.02
CA MET A 43 3.38 17.71 17.28
C MET A 43 4.15 16.78 18.22
N LEU A 44 5.19 17.31 18.86
CA LEU A 44 5.92 16.60 19.90
C LEU A 44 5.16 16.78 21.23
N THR A 45 4.63 15.69 21.79
CA THR A 45 3.88 15.72 23.05
C THR A 45 4.77 15.51 24.26
N ASN A 46 5.86 14.76 24.07
CA ASN A 46 6.83 14.55 25.15
C ASN A 46 8.23 14.30 24.55
N GLU A 47 9.14 15.24 24.74
CA GLU A 47 10.51 15.16 24.27
C GLU A 47 11.31 14.04 24.96
N LYS A 48 11.09 13.81 26.25
CA LYS A 48 11.84 12.79 27.01
C LYS A 48 11.54 11.38 26.58
N THR A 49 10.33 11.12 26.10
CA THR A 49 9.89 9.81 25.58
C THR A 49 9.82 9.80 24.05
N ALA A 50 10.19 10.90 23.39
CA ALA A 50 10.03 11.11 21.97
C ALA A 50 8.65 10.67 21.46
N SER A 51 7.61 11.18 22.13
CA SER A 51 6.22 10.89 21.81
C SER A 51 5.65 11.97 20.90
N MET A 52 5.06 11.56 19.79
CA MET A 52 4.57 12.44 18.72
C MET A 52 3.12 12.14 18.39
N VAL A 53 2.41 13.17 17.96
CA VAL A 53 1.03 13.07 17.45
C VAL A 53 0.98 13.69 16.07
N TYR A 54 0.46 12.92 15.13
CA TYR A 54 0.22 13.35 13.73
C TYR A 54 -1.28 13.57 13.53
N ALA A 55 -1.66 14.72 12.98
CA ALA A 55 -3.04 14.99 12.63
C ALA A 55 -3.40 14.28 11.32
N THR A 56 -4.39 13.38 11.38
CA THR A 56 -4.87 12.60 10.22
C THR A 56 -6.22 13.06 9.72
N GLU A 57 -6.78 14.14 10.29
CA GLU A 57 -8.08 14.68 9.89
C GLU A 57 -8.14 14.96 8.37
N GLY A 58 -9.19 14.47 7.71
CA GLY A 58 -9.37 14.60 6.27
C GLY A 58 -8.58 13.63 5.41
N TYR A 59 -7.87 12.69 6.03
CA TYR A 59 -7.12 11.63 5.36
C TYR A 59 -7.57 10.25 5.84
N ILE A 60 -7.41 9.27 4.96
CA ILE A 60 -7.59 7.83 5.27
C ILE A 60 -6.29 7.09 5.01
N PRO A 61 -6.02 5.96 5.65
CA PRO A 61 -4.88 5.11 5.32
C PRO A 61 -4.88 4.72 3.85
N LEU A 62 -3.70 4.68 3.24
CA LEU A 62 -3.55 4.23 1.85
C LEU A 62 -4.09 2.81 1.65
N ASP A 63 -3.94 1.93 2.65
CA ASP A 63 -4.48 0.58 2.66
C ASP A 63 -6.01 0.58 2.50
N ASP A 64 -6.70 1.41 3.27
CA ASP A 64 -8.16 1.53 3.20
C ASP A 64 -8.61 2.00 1.81
N PHE A 65 -7.86 2.92 1.21
CA PHE A 65 -8.15 3.40 -0.14
C PHE A 65 -7.96 2.30 -1.20
N LEU A 66 -6.81 1.63 -1.19
CA LEU A 66 -6.46 0.60 -2.18
C LEU A 66 -7.35 -0.63 -2.10
N SER A 67 -7.81 -0.98 -0.88
CA SER A 67 -8.69 -2.14 -0.67
C SER A 67 -10.12 -1.92 -1.15
N GLN A 68 -10.57 -0.65 -1.26
CA GLN A 68 -11.94 -0.31 -1.64
C GLN A 68 -12.07 0.19 -3.08
N TYR A 69 -11.03 0.82 -3.62
CA TYR A 69 -11.09 1.43 -4.94
C TYR A 69 -10.59 0.49 -6.05
N VAL A 70 -11.42 0.33 -7.06
CA VAL A 70 -11.08 -0.46 -8.25
C VAL A 70 -10.75 0.50 -9.39
N PHE A 71 -9.48 0.51 -9.81
CA PHE A 71 -8.99 1.41 -10.85
C PHE A 71 -9.43 0.96 -12.24
N GLU A 72 -9.85 1.92 -13.06
CA GLU A 72 -10.21 1.68 -14.45
C GLU A 72 -9.23 2.38 -15.41
N LYS A 73 -8.92 1.70 -16.51
CA LYS A 73 -8.12 2.26 -17.62
C LYS A 73 -6.81 2.92 -17.14
N GLU A 74 -6.65 4.22 -17.43
CA GLU A 74 -5.45 4.98 -17.08
C GLU A 74 -5.40 5.45 -15.63
N GLU A 75 -6.46 5.29 -14.86
CA GLU A 75 -6.57 5.84 -13.50
C GLU A 75 -5.44 5.35 -12.59
N GLY A 76 -5.14 4.06 -12.66
CA GLY A 76 -4.06 3.47 -11.86
C GLY A 76 -2.69 4.08 -12.16
N TYR A 77 -2.41 4.38 -13.42
CA TYR A 77 -1.16 5.06 -13.79
C TYR A 77 -1.10 6.48 -13.23
N VAL A 78 -2.20 7.24 -13.32
CA VAL A 78 -2.25 8.61 -12.82
C VAL A 78 -2.10 8.64 -11.30
N PHE A 79 -2.81 7.76 -10.61
CA PHE A 79 -2.75 7.63 -9.15
C PHE A 79 -1.34 7.28 -8.67
N LEU A 80 -0.74 6.23 -9.23
CA LEU A 80 0.60 5.77 -8.83
C LEU A 80 1.69 6.80 -9.18
N HIS A 81 1.57 7.46 -10.32
CA HIS A 81 2.49 8.54 -10.69
C HIS A 81 2.47 9.65 -9.65
N GLN A 82 1.27 10.14 -9.27
CA GLN A 82 1.12 11.17 -8.24
C GLN A 82 1.65 10.70 -6.88
N LEU A 83 1.29 9.48 -6.46
CA LEU A 83 1.73 8.90 -5.19
C LEU A 83 3.26 8.85 -5.10
N PHE A 84 3.91 8.27 -6.12
CA PHE A 84 5.36 8.12 -6.11
C PHE A 84 6.11 9.44 -6.29
N GLU A 85 5.61 10.38 -7.11
CA GLU A 85 6.22 11.72 -7.22
C GLU A 85 6.17 12.47 -5.88
N GLN A 86 5.03 12.43 -5.19
CA GLN A 86 4.92 13.07 -3.88
C GLN A 86 5.78 12.36 -2.83
N ALA A 87 5.86 11.03 -2.85
CA ALA A 87 6.77 10.27 -2.01
C ALA A 87 8.24 10.65 -2.22
N ILE A 88 8.67 10.79 -3.47
CA ILE A 88 10.02 11.24 -3.82
C ILE A 88 10.27 12.66 -3.31
N ALA A 89 9.31 13.56 -3.50
CA ALA A 89 9.42 14.94 -3.06
C ALA A 89 9.51 15.05 -1.53
N SER A 90 8.67 14.31 -0.79
CA SER A 90 8.65 14.29 0.67
C SER A 90 9.90 13.69 1.27
N ASN A 91 10.50 12.70 0.58
CA ASN A 91 11.68 11.99 1.08
C ASN A 91 13.00 12.77 0.93
N ARG A 92 12.98 13.97 0.35
CA ARG A 92 14.16 14.83 0.23
C ARG A 92 14.58 15.34 1.61
N ASN A 93 15.61 14.73 2.20
CA ASN A 93 16.19 15.10 3.49
C ASN A 93 15.25 14.87 4.71
N LYS A 94 14.27 13.99 4.59
CA LYS A 94 13.38 13.63 5.68
C LYS A 94 13.12 12.13 5.70
N PRO A 95 13.11 11.48 6.89
CA PRO A 95 12.83 10.05 7.01
C PRO A 95 11.33 9.74 6.84
N VAL A 96 10.89 9.53 5.60
CA VAL A 96 9.52 9.10 5.31
C VAL A 96 9.34 7.62 5.62
N LEU A 97 8.28 7.26 6.33
CA LEU A 97 7.89 5.87 6.53
C LEU A 97 7.18 5.32 5.28
N PHE A 98 7.89 4.52 4.50
CA PHE A 98 7.31 3.79 3.38
C PHE A 98 6.66 2.49 3.86
N ASP A 99 5.50 2.64 4.49
CA ASP A 99 4.69 1.54 4.99
C ASP A 99 3.22 1.91 4.80
N PRO A 100 2.35 0.98 4.36
CA PRO A 100 0.93 1.26 4.10
C PRO A 100 0.18 1.87 5.30
N ASP A 101 0.59 1.52 6.51
CA ASP A 101 -0.03 2.04 7.73
C ASP A 101 0.34 3.51 8.02
N TYR A 102 1.42 4.04 7.39
CA TYR A 102 1.93 5.39 7.62
C TYR A 102 1.89 6.31 6.40
N VAL A 103 1.25 5.85 5.33
CA VAL A 103 0.94 6.65 4.16
C VAL A 103 -0.56 6.90 4.11
N PHE A 104 -0.93 8.14 3.92
CA PHE A 104 -2.31 8.59 3.95
C PHE A 104 -2.71 9.22 2.62
N VAL A 105 -4.00 9.19 2.32
CA VAL A 105 -4.57 9.78 1.13
C VAL A 105 -5.91 10.42 1.48
N THR A 106 -6.28 11.49 0.78
CA THR A 106 -7.63 12.05 0.93
C THR A 106 -8.68 11.02 0.51
N PRO A 107 -9.91 11.06 1.05
CA PRO A 107 -11.00 10.20 0.62
C PRO A 107 -11.28 10.24 -0.89
N TYR A 108 -10.85 11.30 -1.56
CA TYR A 108 -10.97 11.47 -3.02
C TYR A 108 -9.76 10.97 -3.81
N GLY A 109 -8.68 10.56 -3.16
CA GLY A 109 -7.48 10.04 -3.83
C GLY A 109 -6.61 11.11 -4.51
N ASP A 110 -6.89 12.39 -4.33
CA ASP A 110 -6.24 13.48 -5.06
C ASP A 110 -5.01 14.09 -4.36
N LYS A 111 -4.83 13.81 -3.06
CA LYS A 111 -3.66 14.25 -2.28
C LYS A 111 -3.17 13.15 -1.38
N PHE A 112 -1.87 13.12 -1.15
CA PHE A 112 -1.22 12.17 -0.25
C PHE A 112 -0.52 12.92 0.87
N ALA A 113 -0.41 12.26 2.02
CA ALA A 113 0.34 12.76 3.15
C ALA A 113 1.14 11.61 3.79
N PHE A 114 2.37 11.91 4.16
CA PHE A 114 3.33 10.91 4.64
C PHE A 114 3.66 11.16 6.10
N VAL A 115 3.84 10.09 6.85
CA VAL A 115 4.44 10.17 8.18
C VAL A 115 5.95 10.25 8.02
N VAL A 116 6.53 11.30 8.56
CA VAL A 116 7.98 11.50 8.68
C VAL A 116 8.36 11.35 10.14
N ILE A 117 9.27 10.43 10.44
CA ILE A 117 9.82 10.30 11.79
C ILE A 117 11.00 11.26 11.92
N PRO A 118 11.00 12.21 12.87
CA PRO A 118 12.09 13.16 13.07
C PRO A 118 13.27 12.49 13.79
N ILE A 119 13.95 11.59 13.09
CA ILE A 119 15.20 10.95 13.55
C ILE A 119 16.37 11.34 12.65
N GLN A 120 17.60 11.23 13.17
CA GLN A 120 18.80 11.56 12.43
C GLN A 120 18.87 10.76 11.11
N VAL A 121 19.07 11.46 10.01
CA VAL A 121 19.08 10.87 8.64
C VAL A 121 20.16 9.80 8.50
N SER A 122 21.28 9.88 9.23
CA SER A 122 22.31 8.85 9.27
C SER A 122 21.82 7.48 9.75
N ASN A 123 20.77 7.48 10.57
CA ASN A 123 20.13 6.26 11.07
C ASN A 123 19.09 5.68 10.10
N TRP A 124 18.81 6.39 8.99
CA TRP A 124 17.77 6.06 8.00
C TRP A 124 18.35 5.43 6.72
N MET A 125 19.45 4.70 6.81
CA MET A 125 20.19 4.24 5.62
C MET A 125 19.51 3.13 4.80
N PHE A 126 18.38 2.54 5.27
CA PHE A 126 17.76 1.37 4.65
C PHE A 126 16.44 1.65 3.94
N GLN A 127 16.29 2.83 3.37
CA GLN A 127 15.06 3.23 2.66
C GLN A 127 14.75 2.35 1.44
N LYS A 128 15.76 1.74 0.82
CA LYS A 128 15.55 0.90 -0.35
C LYS A 128 14.66 -0.29 -0.01
N ASP A 129 14.98 -1.05 1.02
CA ASP A 129 14.22 -2.23 1.43
C ASP A 129 12.78 -1.87 1.85
N MET A 130 12.60 -0.71 2.48
CA MET A 130 11.26 -0.23 2.85
C MET A 130 10.45 0.17 1.62
N SER A 131 11.05 0.90 0.69
CA SER A 131 10.37 1.30 -0.54
C SER A 131 10.05 0.08 -1.43
N GLU A 132 10.91 -0.94 -1.47
CA GLU A 132 10.63 -2.21 -2.15
C GLU A 132 9.41 -2.92 -1.56
N LYS A 133 9.36 -3.08 -0.24
CA LYS A 133 8.23 -3.70 0.46
C LYS A 133 6.94 -2.91 0.27
N TRP A 134 7.01 -1.59 0.32
CA TRP A 134 5.86 -0.71 0.11
C TRP A 134 5.31 -0.83 -1.31
N VAL A 135 6.17 -0.80 -2.34
CA VAL A 135 5.77 -0.98 -3.74
C VAL A 135 5.22 -2.39 -3.98
N GLU A 136 5.82 -3.42 -3.36
CA GLU A 136 5.31 -4.79 -3.42
C GLU A 136 3.89 -4.89 -2.82
N TYR A 137 3.68 -4.24 -1.68
CA TYR A 137 2.38 -4.18 -1.03
C TYR A 137 1.34 -3.52 -1.95
N ILE A 138 1.65 -2.34 -2.53
CA ILE A 138 0.78 -1.65 -3.48
C ILE A 138 0.43 -2.56 -4.66
N ALA A 139 1.42 -3.25 -5.23
CA ALA A 139 1.22 -4.14 -6.37
C ALA A 139 0.29 -5.33 -6.05
N LYS A 140 0.26 -5.78 -4.79
CA LYS A 140 -0.58 -6.89 -4.33
C LYS A 140 -1.99 -6.45 -3.93
N THR A 141 -2.13 -5.22 -3.42
CA THR A 141 -3.42 -4.73 -2.87
C THR A 141 -4.23 -3.96 -3.90
N MET A 142 -3.56 -3.28 -4.85
CA MET A 142 -4.21 -2.48 -5.87
C MET A 142 -5.16 -3.32 -6.74
N GLN A 143 -6.43 -2.93 -6.79
CA GLN A 143 -7.44 -3.58 -7.61
C GLN A 143 -7.62 -2.83 -8.93
N THR A 144 -7.69 -3.56 -10.04
CA THR A 144 -7.92 -2.99 -11.38
C THR A 144 -8.79 -3.88 -12.23
N THR A 145 -9.65 -3.29 -13.06
CA THR A 145 -10.51 -4.03 -14.00
C THR A 145 -9.91 -4.20 -15.40
N THR A 146 -8.97 -3.33 -15.78
CA THR A 146 -8.49 -3.26 -17.16
C THR A 146 -6.99 -3.12 -17.31
N ALA A 147 -6.30 -2.52 -16.36
CA ALA A 147 -4.86 -2.23 -16.42
C ALA A 147 -4.04 -3.27 -15.64
N PHE A 148 -4.23 -4.57 -15.95
CA PHE A 148 -3.58 -5.69 -15.26
C PHE A 148 -2.05 -5.71 -15.44
N GLU A 149 -1.53 -4.99 -16.43
CA GLU A 149 -0.10 -4.83 -16.65
C GLU A 149 0.59 -4.03 -15.54
N ILE A 150 -0.14 -3.16 -14.81
CA ILE A 150 0.45 -2.33 -13.74
C ILE A 150 1.01 -3.20 -12.60
N PRO A 151 0.23 -4.05 -11.91
CA PRO A 151 0.77 -4.91 -10.87
C PRO A 151 1.91 -5.80 -11.36
N GLY A 152 1.78 -6.37 -12.55
CA GLY A 152 2.80 -7.21 -13.16
C GLY A 152 4.11 -6.45 -13.40
N PHE A 153 4.03 -5.20 -13.87
CA PHE A 153 5.18 -4.35 -14.04
C PHE A 153 5.85 -4.00 -12.71
N LEU A 154 5.08 -3.57 -11.70
CA LEU A 154 5.62 -3.24 -10.38
C LEU A 154 6.41 -4.43 -9.79
N LEU A 155 5.82 -5.62 -9.78
CA LEU A 155 6.47 -6.84 -9.27
C LEU A 155 7.71 -7.26 -10.08
N LYS A 156 7.70 -7.05 -11.41
CA LYS A 156 8.86 -7.31 -12.25
C LYS A 156 9.97 -6.30 -11.99
N PHE A 157 9.61 -5.01 -11.87
CA PHE A 157 10.58 -3.94 -11.69
C PHE A 157 11.29 -4.00 -10.32
N LEU A 158 10.61 -4.47 -9.28
CA LEU A 158 11.21 -4.74 -7.96
C LEU A 158 12.41 -5.70 -8.02
N LYS A 159 12.41 -6.63 -8.99
CA LYS A 159 13.53 -7.57 -9.17
C LYS A 159 14.69 -6.99 -9.98
N SER A 160 14.57 -5.77 -10.47
CA SER A 160 15.62 -5.10 -11.22
C SER A 160 16.69 -4.53 -10.31
N ALA A 161 17.96 -4.64 -10.72
CA ALA A 161 19.06 -3.97 -10.04
C ALA A 161 18.94 -2.43 -10.06
N GLU A 162 18.17 -1.89 -11.00
CA GLU A 162 17.94 -0.45 -11.19
C GLU A 162 16.75 0.08 -10.38
N PHE A 163 16.16 -0.73 -9.47
CA PHE A 163 15.02 -0.30 -8.69
C PHE A 163 15.33 0.96 -7.88
N SER A 164 14.52 1.97 -8.13
CA SER A 164 14.38 3.20 -7.34
C SER A 164 13.01 3.81 -7.65
N LEU A 165 12.43 4.57 -6.73
CA LEU A 165 11.14 5.24 -6.98
C LEU A 165 11.17 6.16 -8.22
N PRO A 166 12.23 6.98 -8.48
CA PRO A 166 12.30 7.77 -9.70
C PRO A 166 12.31 6.92 -10.98
N ASN A 167 13.08 5.82 -11.01
CA ASN A 167 13.09 4.92 -12.16
C ASN A 167 11.75 4.19 -12.35
N LEU A 168 11.06 3.88 -11.24
CA LEU A 168 9.73 3.29 -11.26
C LEU A 168 8.72 4.23 -11.91
N VAL A 169 8.72 5.52 -11.57
CA VAL A 169 7.84 6.54 -12.18
C VAL A 169 8.09 6.62 -13.70
N LEU A 170 9.36 6.69 -14.11
CA LEU A 170 9.71 6.70 -15.55
C LEU A 170 9.23 5.43 -16.26
N GLY A 171 9.38 4.29 -15.62
CA GLY A 171 8.91 3.01 -16.15
C GLY A 171 7.38 2.96 -16.30
N LEU A 172 6.64 3.46 -15.31
CA LEU A 172 5.17 3.57 -15.38
C LEU A 172 4.71 4.47 -16.53
N ASP A 173 5.38 5.61 -16.74
CA ASP A 173 5.06 6.51 -17.84
C ASP A 173 5.33 5.86 -19.21
N ASN A 174 6.42 5.10 -19.32
CA ASN A 174 6.73 4.36 -20.55
C ASN A 174 5.65 3.32 -20.87
N ILE A 175 5.25 2.52 -19.90
CA ILE A 175 4.20 1.51 -20.07
C ILE A 175 2.86 2.18 -20.39
N ARG A 176 2.48 3.22 -19.66
CA ARG A 176 1.28 4.00 -19.95
C ARG A 176 1.25 4.47 -21.40
N THR A 177 2.39 4.93 -21.94
CA THR A 177 2.48 5.39 -23.33
C THR A 177 2.26 4.26 -24.33
N ILE A 178 2.65 3.03 -24.00
CA ILE A 178 2.47 1.83 -24.84
C ILE A 178 1.01 1.41 -24.84
N TYR A 179 0.38 1.27 -23.68
CA TYR A 179 -0.99 0.77 -23.57
C TYR A 179 -2.05 1.83 -23.83
N TYR A 180 -1.73 3.10 -23.52
CA TYR A 180 -2.62 4.24 -23.70
C TYR A 180 -1.94 5.35 -24.51
N PRO A 181 -1.65 5.13 -25.81
CA PRO A 181 -0.97 6.11 -26.64
C PRO A 181 -1.81 7.37 -26.76
N LYS A 182 -1.20 8.52 -26.45
CA LYS A 182 -1.88 9.83 -26.57
C LYS A 182 -2.17 10.10 -28.02
N LYS A 183 -3.45 10.24 -28.39
CA LYS A 183 -3.85 10.75 -29.71
C LYS A 183 -3.32 12.18 -29.84
N PHE A 184 -2.62 12.47 -30.95
CA PHE A 184 -2.11 13.80 -31.25
C PHE A 184 -3.28 14.82 -31.21
N SER A 185 -3.27 15.73 -30.26
CA SER A 185 -4.18 16.87 -30.19
C SER A 185 -3.34 18.13 -30.17
N LEU A 186 -3.41 18.90 -31.26
CA LEU A 186 -2.68 20.15 -31.43
C LEU A 186 -3.12 21.27 -30.45
N PHE A 187 -4.22 21.09 -29.72
CA PHE A 187 -4.85 22.12 -28.89
C PHE A 187 -5.00 21.76 -27.41
N ARG A 188 -4.37 20.69 -26.93
CA ARG A 188 -4.57 20.30 -25.52
C ARG A 188 -3.47 20.91 -24.65
N ASN A 189 -3.84 21.93 -23.88
CA ASN A 189 -3.04 22.40 -22.75
C ASN A 189 -2.64 21.17 -21.90
N LYS A 190 -1.33 20.98 -21.67
CA LYS A 190 -0.75 19.94 -20.80
C LYS A 190 -1.12 20.22 -19.33
N ARG A 191 -2.38 20.18 -18.97
CA ARG A 191 -2.74 20.01 -17.56
C ARG A 191 -2.43 18.55 -17.23
N MET A 192 -1.51 18.32 -16.29
CA MET A 192 -1.34 17.00 -15.70
C MET A 192 -2.72 16.55 -15.23
N GLN A 193 -3.15 15.38 -15.69
CA GLN A 193 -4.38 14.78 -15.19
C GLN A 193 -4.16 14.49 -13.71
N THR A 194 -4.97 15.09 -12.85
CA THR A 194 -4.98 14.78 -11.43
C THR A 194 -5.99 13.66 -11.23
N PHE A 195 -5.59 12.61 -10.53
CA PHE A 195 -6.50 11.54 -10.14
C PHE A 195 -7.48 12.09 -9.10
N LYS A 196 -8.75 11.78 -9.26
CA LYS A 196 -9.78 12.12 -8.28
C LYS A 196 -11.00 11.25 -8.48
N VAL A 197 -11.43 10.57 -7.42
CA VAL A 197 -12.67 9.80 -7.42
C VAL A 197 -13.89 10.71 -7.26
N LYS A 198 -15.04 10.25 -7.76
CA LYS A 198 -16.29 11.03 -7.72
C LYS A 198 -16.94 11.05 -6.34
N GLU A 199 -16.88 9.92 -5.66
CA GLU A 199 -17.45 9.73 -4.32
C GLU A 199 -16.34 9.45 -3.32
N PRO A 200 -16.38 10.02 -2.11
CA PRO A 200 -15.34 9.83 -1.12
C PRO A 200 -15.33 8.39 -0.61
N ILE A 201 -14.15 7.82 -0.50
CA ILE A 201 -13.95 6.50 0.12
C ILE A 201 -13.94 6.68 1.65
N GLN A 202 -14.60 5.79 2.36
CA GLN A 202 -14.68 5.83 3.82
C GLN A 202 -13.52 5.06 4.45
N ALA A 203 -12.96 5.60 5.54
CA ALA A 203 -12.01 4.86 6.34
C ALA A 203 -12.70 3.66 7.00
N PHE A 204 -12.05 2.50 6.99
CA PHE A 204 -12.44 1.43 7.89
C PHE A 204 -11.86 1.72 9.27
N HIS A 205 -12.72 2.00 10.24
CA HIS A 205 -12.28 2.02 11.64
C HIS A 205 -11.92 0.59 12.06
N LYS A 206 -10.68 0.22 11.81
CA LYS A 206 -10.10 -0.92 12.52
C LYS A 206 -9.82 -0.41 13.94
N ASP A 207 -10.79 -0.58 14.84
CA ASP A 207 -10.53 -0.47 16.27
C ASP A 207 -9.43 -1.47 16.63
N LYS A 208 -8.19 -1.02 16.55
CA LYS A 208 -7.09 -1.66 17.29
C LYS A 208 -7.26 -1.19 18.74
N SER A 209 -8.36 -1.62 19.38
CA SER A 209 -8.54 -1.46 20.80
C SER A 209 -7.37 -2.15 21.49
N VAL A 210 -6.66 -1.36 22.27
CA VAL A 210 -5.68 -1.84 23.24
C VAL A 210 -6.41 -2.83 24.15
N GLU A 211 -6.29 -4.12 23.86
CA GLU A 211 -6.65 -5.14 24.81
C GLU A 211 -5.67 -5.05 25.97
N SER A 212 -6.11 -4.31 27.01
CA SER A 212 -5.54 -4.44 28.34
C SER A 212 -5.62 -5.92 28.74
N ILE A 213 -4.45 -6.48 29.03
CA ILE A 213 -4.26 -7.83 29.53
C ILE A 213 -5.15 -8.01 30.78
N GLN A 214 -6.30 -8.60 30.60
CA GLN A 214 -7.01 -9.35 31.63
C GLN A 214 -7.14 -10.76 31.10
N GLU A 215 -6.36 -11.67 31.72
CA GLU A 215 -6.50 -13.10 31.56
C GLU A 215 -7.89 -13.54 32.04
N GLU A 216 -8.86 -13.54 31.16
CA GLU A 216 -10.04 -14.38 31.32
C GLU A 216 -10.08 -15.37 30.15
N LYS A 217 -10.08 -16.66 30.53
CA LYS A 217 -10.24 -17.81 29.65
C LYS A 217 -11.52 -17.67 28.84
N THR A 218 -11.44 -17.07 27.68
CA THR A 218 -12.51 -17.09 26.69
C THR A 218 -12.11 -18.06 25.59
N GLN A 219 -12.89 -19.12 25.47
CA GLN A 219 -12.77 -20.11 24.41
C GLN A 219 -12.82 -19.39 23.06
N HIS A 220 -11.72 -19.44 22.31
CA HIS A 220 -11.66 -18.99 20.93
C HIS A 220 -12.63 -19.85 20.12
N LEU A 221 -13.78 -19.32 19.82
CA LEU A 221 -14.58 -19.75 18.67
C LEU A 221 -13.83 -19.27 17.41
N GLN A 222 -12.91 -20.11 16.93
CA GLN A 222 -12.40 -19.98 15.56
C GLN A 222 -13.57 -20.27 14.63
N VAL A 223 -14.23 -19.23 14.15
CA VAL A 223 -15.15 -19.36 13.02
C VAL A 223 -14.25 -19.57 11.78
N HIS A 224 -13.91 -20.83 11.54
CA HIS A 224 -13.42 -21.24 10.24
C HIS A 224 -14.59 -21.09 9.25
N VAL A 225 -14.62 -19.97 8.52
CA VAL A 225 -15.44 -19.87 7.32
C VAL A 225 -14.77 -20.78 6.30
N ALA A 226 -15.18 -22.02 6.27
CA ALA A 226 -14.76 -22.96 5.25
C ALA A 226 -15.44 -22.54 3.94
N PHE A 227 -14.74 -21.82 3.09
CA PHE A 227 -15.14 -21.65 1.71
C PHE A 227 -15.05 -23.02 1.04
N LYS A 228 -16.19 -23.63 0.75
CA LYS A 228 -16.25 -24.80 -0.10
C LYS A 228 -16.27 -24.30 -1.55
N ALA A 229 -15.12 -24.35 -2.19
CA ALA A 229 -15.02 -24.16 -3.63
C ALA A 229 -15.15 -25.52 -4.32
N SER A 230 -15.86 -25.58 -5.43
CA SER A 230 -15.93 -26.77 -6.26
C SER A 230 -15.75 -26.41 -7.74
N LEU A 231 -15.17 -27.34 -8.50
CA LEU A 231 -15.05 -27.27 -9.95
C LEU A 231 -16.10 -28.22 -10.57
N ILE A 232 -16.94 -27.72 -11.46
CA ILE A 232 -17.93 -28.53 -12.18
C ILE A 232 -17.39 -28.81 -13.60
N TRP A 233 -17.21 -30.10 -13.93
CA TRP A 233 -16.80 -30.56 -15.25
C TRP A 233 -17.66 -31.76 -15.70
N ASN A 234 -18.22 -31.68 -16.89
CA ASN A 234 -19.11 -32.73 -17.45
C ASN A 234 -20.26 -33.16 -16.51
N LYS A 235 -20.82 -32.22 -15.73
CA LYS A 235 -21.87 -32.42 -14.71
C LYS A 235 -21.37 -33.14 -13.44
N GLU A 236 -20.11 -33.40 -13.30
CA GLU A 236 -19.50 -33.90 -12.08
C GLU A 236 -18.90 -32.74 -11.28
N GLU A 237 -19.04 -32.79 -9.96
CA GLU A 237 -18.54 -31.78 -9.04
C GLU A 237 -17.30 -32.30 -8.31
N TYR A 238 -16.22 -31.53 -8.39
CA TYR A 238 -14.92 -31.82 -7.76
C TYR A 238 -14.66 -30.77 -6.67
N ALA A 239 -14.53 -31.23 -5.43
CA ALA A 239 -14.22 -30.35 -4.30
C ALA A 239 -12.77 -29.84 -4.39
N LEU A 240 -12.58 -28.52 -4.22
CA LEU A 240 -11.28 -27.91 -4.13
C LEU A 240 -10.93 -27.73 -2.64
N CYS A 241 -9.94 -28.52 -2.17
CA CYS A 241 -9.63 -28.63 -0.75
C CYS A 241 -8.40 -27.82 -0.31
N ASN A 242 -7.60 -27.32 -1.26
CA ASN A 242 -6.37 -26.60 -1.03
C ASN A 242 -6.46 -25.15 -1.49
N GLU A 243 -5.58 -24.26 -0.98
CA GLU A 243 -5.46 -22.88 -1.48
C GLU A 243 -5.04 -22.85 -2.96
N ILE A 244 -4.20 -23.81 -3.36
CA ILE A 244 -3.80 -24.02 -4.75
C ILE A 244 -4.15 -25.47 -5.08
N ASN A 245 -4.96 -25.68 -6.13
CA ASN A 245 -5.33 -27.01 -6.61
C ASN A 245 -4.78 -27.21 -8.02
N ILE A 246 -4.05 -28.30 -8.21
CA ILE A 246 -3.55 -28.70 -9.53
C ILE A 246 -4.61 -29.56 -10.22
N VAL A 247 -5.03 -29.10 -11.40
CA VAL A 247 -6.08 -29.76 -12.19
C VAL A 247 -5.47 -30.33 -13.47
N GLY A 248 -5.74 -31.59 -13.78
CA GLY A 248 -5.19 -32.21 -14.98
C GLY A 248 -5.41 -33.72 -15.04
N ARG A 249 -4.71 -34.39 -15.96
CA ARG A 249 -4.79 -35.88 -16.15
C ARG A 249 -3.74 -36.65 -15.35
N ALA A 250 -2.67 -36.00 -14.90
CA ALA A 250 -1.57 -36.68 -14.22
C ALA A 250 -2.00 -37.20 -12.83
N MET A 251 -1.35 -38.27 -12.37
CA MET A 251 -1.65 -38.85 -11.04
C MET A 251 -1.33 -37.93 -9.87
N VAL A 252 -0.52 -36.89 -10.11
CA VAL A 252 -0.12 -35.89 -9.11
C VAL A 252 -1.10 -34.70 -9.01
N CYS A 253 -2.19 -34.68 -9.81
CA CYS A 253 -3.17 -33.60 -9.77
C CYS A 253 -4.17 -33.83 -8.62
N ASP A 254 -4.53 -32.75 -7.93
CA ASP A 254 -5.55 -32.75 -6.85
C ASP A 254 -6.95 -33.04 -7.44
N VAL A 255 -7.25 -32.51 -8.62
CA VAL A 255 -8.44 -32.84 -9.39
C VAL A 255 -8.03 -33.50 -10.70
N ARG A 256 -8.42 -34.76 -10.86
CA ARG A 256 -7.99 -35.58 -12.00
C ARG A 256 -9.11 -35.83 -12.98
N PHE A 257 -8.92 -35.42 -14.23
CA PHE A 257 -9.83 -35.72 -15.33
C PHE A 257 -9.30 -36.88 -16.21
N GLN A 258 -10.20 -37.76 -16.64
CA GLN A 258 -9.85 -38.84 -17.56
C GLN A 258 -10.05 -38.46 -19.03
N ASP A 259 -10.24 -37.16 -19.31
CA ASP A 259 -10.51 -36.64 -20.64
C ASP A 259 -9.21 -36.37 -21.42
N ALA A 260 -9.13 -36.86 -22.67
CA ALA A 260 -7.96 -36.68 -23.53
C ALA A 260 -7.70 -35.21 -23.92
N SER A 261 -8.72 -34.35 -23.85
CA SER A 261 -8.60 -32.92 -24.15
C SER A 261 -7.91 -32.11 -23.04
N VAL A 262 -7.81 -32.68 -21.84
CA VAL A 262 -7.14 -32.03 -20.68
C VAL A 262 -5.64 -32.30 -20.72
N SER A 263 -4.81 -31.27 -20.50
CA SER A 263 -3.34 -31.38 -20.53
C SER A 263 -2.80 -32.40 -19.53
N LEU A 264 -1.70 -33.05 -19.91
CA LEU A 264 -0.92 -33.94 -19.05
C LEU A 264 0.05 -33.19 -18.10
N LYS A 265 0.21 -31.86 -18.31
CA LYS A 265 1.13 -31.03 -17.49
C LYS A 265 0.45 -30.58 -16.22
#